data_57fe47247ea926b222293ad26d9b21d6
#
_entry.id   57fe47247ea926b222293ad26d9b21d6
#
_cell.length_a   1.000
_cell.length_b   1.000
_cell.length_c   1.000
_cell.angle_alpha   90.00
_cell.angle_beta   90.00
_cell.angle_gamma   90.00
#
_symmetry.space_group_name_H-M   'P 1'
#
loop_
_entity.id
_entity.type
_entity.pdbx_description
1 polymer ?
#
loop_
_entity_poly.entity_id
_entity_poly.type
_entity_poly.pdbx_seq_one_letter_code
_entity_poly.pdbx_strand_id
1 'polypeptide(L)'
;MDLDLYNDTYDKFCELIAKENPSIFEIGCGPGNITKYLINKRPDCKIEAIDVSSKMIELAKINSPTAYFMVMDSRDIDKIKTKYDAVISGFCIPYLSDTDCIKLINDCSDLLPEKGILYLSFVDGEYNKSGYLIGSSGDRTYFYYHSLDFLANKLKSNSFEIINHFEKEYNKRDGSKEIHTIIIAEKIYS
;
A
#
# COMPACT_ATOMS: atom_id res chain seq x y z
N MET A 1 -13.51 3.06 -7.41
CA MET A 1 -13.33 3.04 -5.93
C MET A 1 -13.56 4.45 -5.46
N ASP A 2 -14.35 4.64 -4.42
CA ASP A 2 -14.48 5.93 -3.74
C ASP A 2 -13.24 6.13 -2.87
N LEU A 3 -12.35 7.01 -3.32
CA LEU A 3 -11.06 7.22 -2.65
C LEU A 3 -11.19 8.13 -1.43
N ASP A 4 -12.26 8.93 -1.35
CA ASP A 4 -12.51 9.82 -0.21
C ASP A 4 -12.78 9.04 1.08
N LEU A 5 -13.25 7.79 0.95
CA LEU A 5 -13.44 6.87 2.07
C LEU A 5 -12.16 6.65 2.91
N TYR A 6 -10.97 6.81 2.32
CA TYR A 6 -9.69 6.52 2.96
C TYR A 6 -8.89 7.78 3.34
N ASN A 7 -9.41 8.97 3.05
CA ASN A 7 -8.68 10.24 3.24
C ASN A 7 -8.14 10.42 4.67
N ASP A 8 -8.96 10.08 5.68
CA ASP A 8 -8.54 10.16 7.09
C ASP A 8 -7.36 9.22 7.43
N THR A 9 -7.27 8.07 6.74
CA THR A 9 -6.16 7.13 6.93
C THR A 9 -4.87 7.63 6.28
N TYR A 10 -4.98 8.30 5.12
CA TYR A 10 -3.84 8.97 4.48
C TYR A 10 -3.39 10.19 5.28
N ASP A 11 -4.33 10.95 5.85
CA ASP A 11 -4.03 12.05 6.77
C ASP A 11 -3.22 11.56 7.95
N LYS A 12 -3.67 10.45 8.56
CA LYS A 12 -2.97 9.85 9.69
C LYS A 12 -1.57 9.36 9.32
N PHE A 13 -1.42 8.74 8.15
CA PHE A 13 -0.10 8.35 7.64
C PHE A 13 0.83 9.56 7.50
N CYS A 14 0.36 10.66 6.92
CA CYS A 14 1.14 11.90 6.78
C CYS A 14 1.53 12.50 8.13
N GLU A 15 0.64 12.49 9.13
CA GLU A 15 0.89 13.01 10.49
C GLU A 15 2.00 12.22 11.21
N LEU A 16 2.08 10.91 10.99
CA LEU A 16 3.05 10.05 11.65
C LEU A 16 4.46 10.18 11.08
N ILE A 17 4.61 10.72 9.87
CA ILE A 17 5.92 10.98 9.28
C ILE A 17 6.44 12.32 9.83
N ALA A 18 7.22 12.27 10.91
CA ALA A 18 7.71 13.45 11.61
C ALA A 18 8.76 14.25 10.82
N LYS A 19 9.44 13.61 9.87
CA LYS A 19 10.54 14.20 9.12
C LYS A 19 10.02 15.27 8.14
N GLU A 20 10.73 16.39 8.04
CA GLU A 20 10.56 17.37 6.97
C GLU A 20 11.17 16.87 5.65
N ASN A 21 10.52 17.21 4.53
CA ASN A 21 10.91 16.76 3.19
C ASN A 21 11.11 15.22 3.12
N PRO A 22 10.12 14.41 3.57
CA PRO A 22 10.27 12.98 3.64
C PRO A 22 10.32 12.35 2.26
N SER A 23 11.09 11.27 2.13
CA SER A 23 11.05 10.36 0.99
C SER A 23 10.03 9.27 1.24
N ILE A 24 9.06 9.14 0.33
CA ILE A 24 7.97 8.15 0.41
C ILE A 24 8.04 7.22 -0.79
N PHE A 25 7.92 5.93 -0.54
CA PHE A 25 7.83 4.93 -1.60
C PHE A 25 6.40 4.37 -1.67
N GLU A 26 5.77 4.46 -2.84
CA GLU A 26 4.41 3.97 -3.07
C GLU A 26 4.42 2.71 -3.94
N ILE A 27 3.83 1.62 -3.44
CA ILE A 27 3.78 0.32 -4.09
C ILE A 27 2.38 0.08 -4.64
N GLY A 28 2.27 -0.17 -5.95
CA GLY A 28 0.99 -0.37 -6.63
C GLY A 28 0.21 0.93 -6.77
N CYS A 29 0.87 1.99 -7.25
CA CYS A 29 0.31 3.33 -7.29
C CYS A 29 -0.91 3.51 -8.22
N GLY A 30 -1.17 2.54 -9.10
CA GLY A 30 -2.22 2.67 -10.10
C GLY A 30 -2.04 3.96 -10.91
N PRO A 31 -3.13 4.73 -11.15
CA PRO A 31 -3.06 5.99 -11.89
C PRO A 31 -2.56 7.18 -11.04
N GLY A 32 -1.97 6.94 -9.85
CA GLY A 32 -1.36 7.96 -9.00
C GLY A 32 -2.36 8.72 -8.11
N ASN A 33 -3.47 8.10 -7.73
CA ASN A 33 -4.49 8.79 -6.92
C ASN A 33 -3.99 9.06 -5.48
N ILE A 34 -3.38 8.06 -4.84
CA ILE A 34 -2.79 8.22 -3.51
C ILE A 34 -1.59 9.16 -3.59
N THR A 35 -0.72 8.99 -4.60
CA THR A 35 0.39 9.91 -4.88
C THR A 35 -0.09 11.36 -4.89
N LYS A 36 -1.15 11.65 -5.66
CA LYS A 36 -1.72 13.01 -5.77
C LYS A 36 -2.23 13.52 -4.43
N TYR A 37 -2.92 12.66 -3.67
CA TYR A 37 -3.42 13.03 -2.34
C TYR A 37 -2.26 13.41 -1.41
N LEU A 38 -1.23 12.57 -1.35
CA LEU A 38 -0.07 12.77 -0.47
C LEU A 38 0.69 14.07 -0.82
N ILE A 39 0.91 14.35 -2.11
CA ILE A 39 1.56 15.59 -2.56
C ILE A 39 0.75 16.82 -2.17
N ASN A 40 -0.57 16.76 -2.31
CA ASN A 40 -1.44 17.87 -1.91
C ASN A 40 -1.43 18.09 -0.38
N LYS A 41 -1.36 17.01 0.41
CA LYS A 41 -1.33 17.07 1.87
C LYS A 41 0.05 17.44 2.41
N ARG A 42 1.10 16.92 1.81
CA ARG A 42 2.51 17.11 2.18
C ARG A 42 3.31 17.55 0.93
N PRO A 43 3.21 18.84 0.53
CA PRO A 43 3.92 19.35 -0.67
C PRO A 43 5.45 19.26 -0.57
N ASP A 44 5.97 19.09 0.64
CA ASP A 44 7.38 18.90 0.92
C ASP A 44 7.87 17.47 0.64
N CYS A 45 6.99 16.47 0.48
CA CYS A 45 7.41 15.09 0.29
C CYS A 45 7.96 14.82 -1.12
N LYS A 46 8.89 13.87 -1.19
CA LYS A 46 9.38 13.30 -2.44
C LYS A 46 8.83 11.90 -2.58
N ILE A 47 8.07 11.64 -3.65
CA ILE A 47 7.44 10.34 -3.87
C ILE A 47 8.10 9.63 -5.04
N GLU A 48 8.54 8.40 -4.79
CA GLU A 48 8.84 7.40 -5.82
C GLU A 48 7.75 6.34 -5.77
N ALA A 49 7.21 5.96 -6.93
CA ALA A 49 6.08 5.07 -7.00
C ALA A 49 6.23 4.02 -8.11
N ILE A 50 5.71 2.83 -7.83
CA ILE A 50 5.75 1.71 -8.78
C ILE A 50 4.36 1.15 -9.04
N ASP A 51 4.18 0.65 -10.26
CA ASP A 51 3.05 -0.21 -10.64
C ASP A 51 3.50 -1.18 -11.73
N VAL A 52 2.92 -2.38 -11.77
CA VAL A 52 3.23 -3.38 -12.79
C VAL A 52 2.70 -2.99 -14.17
N SER A 53 1.67 -2.16 -14.22
CA SER A 53 1.01 -1.72 -15.45
C SER A 53 1.64 -0.44 -16.01
N SER A 54 2.25 -0.54 -17.19
CA SER A 54 2.79 0.64 -17.91
C SER A 54 1.71 1.69 -18.18
N LYS A 55 0.47 1.27 -18.48
CA LYS A 55 -0.66 2.20 -18.68
C LYS A 55 -1.00 2.99 -17.42
N MET A 56 -0.94 2.35 -16.24
CA MET A 56 -1.15 3.05 -14.97
C MET A 56 -0.04 4.06 -14.71
N ILE A 57 1.21 3.68 -14.97
CA ILE A 57 2.35 4.59 -14.84
C ILE A 57 2.24 5.81 -15.78
N GLU A 58 1.78 5.62 -17.02
CA GLU A 58 1.53 6.74 -17.94
C GLU A 58 0.48 7.71 -17.39
N LEU A 59 -0.63 7.19 -16.85
CA LEU A 59 -1.67 8.01 -16.22
C LEU A 59 -1.16 8.70 -14.94
N ALA A 60 -0.40 7.99 -14.12
CA ALA A 60 0.18 8.54 -12.89
C ALA A 60 1.10 9.73 -13.17
N LYS A 61 1.94 9.65 -14.20
CA LYS A 61 2.82 10.76 -14.64
C LYS A 61 2.03 11.99 -15.07
N ILE A 62 0.86 11.81 -15.67
CA ILE A 62 -0.04 12.91 -16.04
C ILE A 62 -0.69 13.52 -14.80
N ASN A 63 -1.17 12.67 -13.89
CA ASN A 63 -1.93 13.08 -12.71
C ASN A 63 -1.06 13.71 -11.61
N SER A 64 0.22 13.33 -11.54
CA SER A 64 1.17 13.78 -10.49
C SER A 64 2.58 13.95 -11.05
N PRO A 65 2.82 14.95 -11.92
CA PRO A 65 4.07 15.10 -12.68
C PRO A 65 5.30 15.41 -11.81
N THR A 66 5.13 15.73 -10.54
CA THR A 66 6.22 16.02 -9.59
C THR A 66 6.77 14.76 -8.91
N ALA A 67 6.06 13.63 -8.99
CA ALA A 67 6.52 12.35 -8.46
C ALA A 67 7.33 11.57 -9.52
N TYR A 68 8.15 10.64 -9.04
CA TYR A 68 8.89 9.72 -9.90
C TYR A 68 8.17 8.38 -10.01
N PHE A 69 7.93 7.91 -11.23
CA PHE A 69 7.17 6.67 -11.48
C PHE A 69 7.96 5.67 -12.31
N MET A 70 7.95 4.40 -11.88
CA MET A 70 8.60 3.28 -12.55
C MET A 70 7.63 2.12 -12.79
N VAL A 71 7.76 1.43 -13.92
CA VAL A 71 7.10 0.13 -14.13
C VAL A 71 7.92 -0.92 -13.39
N MET A 72 7.36 -1.51 -12.34
CA MET A 72 8.02 -2.54 -11.53
C MET A 72 6.97 -3.40 -10.82
N ASP A 73 7.24 -4.70 -10.71
CA ASP A 73 6.45 -5.60 -9.88
C ASP A 73 6.81 -5.41 -8.40
N SER A 74 5.81 -5.40 -7.53
CA SER A 74 5.99 -5.30 -6.08
C SER A 74 6.84 -6.43 -5.50
N ARG A 75 6.93 -7.57 -6.18
CA ARG A 75 7.77 -8.71 -5.81
C ARG A 75 9.26 -8.50 -6.07
N ASP A 76 9.62 -7.42 -6.77
CA ASP A 76 11.00 -7.09 -7.18
C ASP A 76 11.61 -5.91 -6.41
N ILE A 77 10.93 -5.41 -5.38
CA ILE A 77 11.38 -4.22 -4.62
C ILE A 77 12.66 -4.46 -3.80
N ASP A 78 13.04 -5.72 -3.56
CA ASP A 78 14.35 -6.10 -2.99
C ASP A 78 15.55 -5.64 -3.84
N LYS A 79 15.31 -5.30 -5.12
CA LYS A 79 16.32 -4.72 -6.02
C LYS A 79 16.60 -3.24 -5.75
N ILE A 80 15.69 -2.56 -5.04
CA ILE A 80 15.84 -1.15 -4.65
C ILE A 80 16.82 -1.06 -3.48
N LYS A 81 17.81 -0.16 -3.60
CA LYS A 81 18.83 0.04 -2.55
C LYS A 81 18.65 1.34 -1.78
N THR A 82 17.78 2.21 -2.26
CA THR A 82 17.42 3.46 -1.60
C THR A 82 16.59 3.16 -0.34
N LYS A 83 16.81 3.94 0.73
CA LYS A 83 15.96 3.92 1.92
C LYS A 83 14.95 5.04 1.83
N TYR A 84 13.76 4.80 2.38
CA TYR A 84 12.67 5.76 2.40
C TYR A 84 12.24 6.01 3.85
N ASP A 85 11.74 7.20 4.13
CA ASP A 85 11.22 7.54 5.46
C ASP A 85 9.87 6.87 5.72
N ALA A 86 9.12 6.60 4.65
CA ALA A 86 7.86 5.88 4.72
C ALA A 86 7.59 5.06 3.45
N VAL A 87 6.83 3.98 3.60
CA VAL A 87 6.33 3.14 2.51
C VAL A 87 4.82 3.05 2.61
N ILE A 88 4.12 3.19 1.48
CA ILE A 88 2.67 3.02 1.38
C ILE A 88 2.31 2.00 0.30
N SER A 89 1.48 1.02 0.65
CA SER A 89 0.94 0.01 -0.26
C SER A 89 -0.59 0.02 -0.20
N GLY A 90 -1.18 0.81 -1.10
CA GLY A 90 -2.63 0.99 -1.18
C GLY A 90 -3.29 -0.09 -2.04
N PHE A 91 -3.91 -1.09 -1.41
CA PHE A 91 -4.62 -2.20 -2.08
C PHE A 91 -3.77 -3.01 -3.08
N CYS A 92 -2.46 -3.13 -2.86
CA CYS A 92 -1.61 -4.08 -3.57
C CYS A 92 -1.74 -5.49 -2.98
N ILE A 93 -1.88 -5.61 -1.65
CA ILE A 93 -1.98 -6.86 -0.90
C ILE A 93 -3.01 -7.85 -1.49
N PRO A 94 -4.22 -7.44 -1.93
CA PRO A 94 -5.18 -8.36 -2.51
C PRO A 94 -4.72 -9.10 -3.78
N TYR A 95 -3.64 -8.68 -4.40
CA TYR A 95 -3.06 -9.31 -5.59
C TYR A 95 -1.83 -10.18 -5.29
N LEU A 96 -1.52 -10.37 -4.02
CA LEU A 96 -0.35 -11.11 -3.54
C LEU A 96 -0.76 -12.35 -2.77
N SER A 97 -0.12 -13.49 -3.06
CA SER A 97 -0.25 -14.69 -2.25
C SER A 97 0.32 -14.48 -0.84
N ASP A 98 0.04 -15.40 0.10
CA ASP A 98 0.64 -15.36 1.44
C ASP A 98 2.17 -15.25 1.37
N THR A 99 2.80 -16.01 0.48
CA THR A 99 4.26 -15.99 0.29
C THR A 99 4.73 -14.64 -0.22
N ASP A 100 4.03 -14.06 -1.21
CA ASP A 100 4.38 -12.75 -1.76
C ASP A 100 4.15 -11.62 -0.73
N CYS A 101 3.09 -11.72 0.09
CA CYS A 101 2.84 -10.78 1.19
C CYS A 101 3.95 -10.82 2.24
N ILE A 102 4.41 -12.02 2.63
CA ILE A 102 5.53 -12.16 3.57
C ILE A 102 6.78 -11.54 2.98
N LYS A 103 7.08 -11.81 1.70
CA LYS A 103 8.22 -11.20 1.01
C LYS A 103 8.09 -9.67 0.98
N LEU A 104 6.92 -9.13 0.61
CA LEU A 104 6.69 -7.69 0.56
C LEU A 104 6.96 -7.02 1.91
N ILE A 105 6.44 -7.59 3.02
CA ILE A 105 6.64 -7.03 4.36
C ILE A 105 8.13 -7.04 4.74
N ASN A 106 8.84 -8.13 4.43
CA ASN A 106 10.28 -8.24 4.67
C ASN A 106 11.05 -7.17 3.86
N ASP A 107 10.76 -7.06 2.56
CA ASP A 107 11.40 -6.09 1.69
C ASP A 107 11.10 -4.64 2.12
N CYS A 108 9.86 -4.36 2.57
CA CYS A 108 9.52 -3.06 3.15
C CYS A 108 10.32 -2.77 4.43
N SER A 109 10.56 -3.79 5.27
CA SER A 109 11.43 -3.63 6.44
C SER A 109 12.85 -3.25 6.01
N ASP A 110 13.36 -3.87 4.95
CA ASP A 110 14.68 -3.53 4.43
C ASP A 110 14.76 -2.12 3.82
N LEU A 111 13.67 -1.61 3.26
CA LEU A 111 13.62 -0.26 2.67
C LEU A 111 13.47 0.85 3.71
N LEU A 112 12.96 0.54 4.91
CA LEU A 112 12.70 1.52 5.96
C LEU A 112 13.86 1.61 6.96
N PRO A 113 14.20 2.80 7.43
CA PRO A 113 15.03 2.97 8.62
C PRO A 113 14.22 2.64 9.86
N GLU A 114 14.88 2.63 10.99
CA GLU A 114 14.24 2.67 12.29
C GLU A 114 13.30 3.88 12.41
N LYS A 115 12.11 3.68 13.01
CA LYS A 115 10.99 4.63 13.04
C LYS A 115 10.41 4.99 11.68
N GLY A 116 10.78 4.26 10.63
CA GLY A 116 10.15 4.37 9.32
C GLY A 116 8.71 3.86 9.36
N ILE A 117 7.82 4.51 8.62
CA ILE A 117 6.38 4.25 8.67
C ILE A 117 5.97 3.39 7.48
N LEU A 118 5.24 2.32 7.77
CA LEU A 118 4.63 1.44 6.78
C LEU A 118 3.11 1.56 6.83
N TYR A 119 2.48 1.83 5.69
CA TYR A 119 1.03 1.78 5.51
C TYR A 119 0.68 0.61 4.59
N LEU A 120 -0.23 -0.26 5.03
CA LEU A 120 -0.78 -1.35 4.23
C LEU A 120 -2.31 -1.29 4.23
N SER A 121 -2.94 -1.48 3.07
CA SER A 121 -4.38 -1.70 3.00
C SER A 121 -4.72 -2.98 2.24
N PHE A 122 -5.75 -3.68 2.71
CA PHE A 122 -6.19 -4.97 2.19
C PHE A 122 -7.68 -5.18 2.44
N VAL A 123 -8.22 -6.24 1.87
CA VAL A 123 -9.59 -6.69 2.16
C VAL A 123 -9.51 -7.83 3.16
N ASP A 124 -10.07 -7.59 4.36
CA ASP A 124 -10.05 -8.58 5.44
C ASP A 124 -10.91 -9.79 5.10
N GLY A 125 -10.39 -10.97 5.38
CA GLY A 125 -11.11 -12.21 5.14
C GLY A 125 -10.25 -13.45 5.26
N GLU A 126 -10.93 -14.59 5.19
CA GLU A 126 -10.29 -15.89 5.22
C GLU A 126 -9.63 -16.21 3.88
N TYR A 127 -8.39 -16.68 3.90
CA TYR A 127 -7.61 -16.99 2.71
C TYR A 127 -8.30 -18.02 1.78
N ASN A 128 -9.09 -18.95 2.32
CA ASN A 128 -9.83 -19.95 1.56
C ASN A 128 -10.95 -19.36 0.66
N LYS A 129 -11.32 -18.08 0.87
CA LYS A 129 -12.25 -17.33 0.01
C LYS A 129 -11.57 -16.70 -1.21
N SER A 130 -10.23 -16.81 -1.29
CA SER A 130 -9.46 -16.29 -2.42
C SER A 130 -9.83 -17.00 -3.72
N GLY A 131 -9.83 -16.25 -4.83
CA GLY A 131 -10.24 -16.81 -6.11
C GLY A 131 -10.15 -15.81 -7.25
N TYR A 132 -10.54 -16.27 -8.44
CA TYR A 132 -10.57 -15.42 -9.61
C TYR A 132 -11.77 -14.46 -9.58
N LEU A 133 -11.50 -13.19 -9.71
CA LEU A 133 -12.49 -12.16 -9.97
C LEU A 133 -12.42 -11.74 -11.44
N ILE A 134 -13.58 -11.39 -12.00
CA ILE A 134 -13.67 -10.81 -13.35
C ILE A 134 -13.82 -9.31 -13.21
N GLY A 135 -12.83 -8.56 -13.70
CA GLY A 135 -12.88 -7.11 -13.73
C GLY A 135 -13.93 -6.58 -14.71
N SER A 136 -14.22 -5.29 -14.64
CA SER A 136 -15.17 -4.62 -15.57
C SER A 136 -14.74 -4.66 -17.06
N SER A 137 -13.45 -4.87 -17.33
CA SER A 137 -12.87 -5.09 -18.65
C SER A 137 -13.01 -6.52 -19.16
N GLY A 138 -13.49 -7.47 -18.33
CA GLY A 138 -13.54 -8.89 -18.64
C GLY A 138 -12.27 -9.67 -18.30
N ASP A 139 -11.22 -8.99 -17.84
CA ASP A 139 -9.97 -9.61 -17.43
C ASP A 139 -10.15 -10.39 -16.13
N ARG A 140 -9.52 -11.56 -16.07
CA ARG A 140 -9.51 -12.39 -14.85
C ARG A 140 -8.27 -12.07 -14.03
N THR A 141 -8.49 -11.71 -12.76
CA THR A 141 -7.43 -11.48 -11.80
C THR A 141 -7.67 -12.35 -10.57
N TYR A 142 -6.63 -13.00 -10.06
CA TYR A 142 -6.73 -13.73 -8.81
C TYR A 142 -6.69 -12.73 -7.67
N PHE A 143 -7.68 -12.82 -6.77
CA PHE A 143 -7.83 -11.95 -5.63
C PHE A 143 -7.67 -12.76 -4.35
N TYR A 144 -6.79 -12.28 -3.47
CA TYR A 144 -6.48 -12.91 -2.20
C TYR A 144 -7.13 -12.15 -1.05
N TYR A 145 -7.76 -12.90 -0.15
CA TYR A 145 -8.17 -12.39 1.15
C TYR A 145 -7.12 -12.75 2.18
N HIS A 146 -6.79 -11.81 3.04
CA HIS A 146 -5.86 -12.01 4.14
C HIS A 146 -6.51 -11.57 5.44
N SER A 147 -6.32 -12.34 6.51
CA SER A 147 -6.82 -11.93 7.82
C SER A 147 -5.89 -10.89 8.46
N LEU A 148 -6.49 -10.01 9.27
CA LEU A 148 -5.74 -9.05 10.08
C LEU A 148 -4.69 -9.76 10.95
N ASP A 149 -5.06 -10.88 11.59
CA ASP A 149 -4.15 -11.66 12.42
C ASP A 149 -2.93 -12.18 11.66
N PHE A 150 -3.12 -12.64 10.41
CA PHE A 150 -2.02 -13.09 9.56
C PHE A 150 -1.03 -11.95 9.32
N LEU A 151 -1.51 -10.81 8.83
CA LEU A 151 -0.64 -9.66 8.51
C LEU A 151 0.00 -9.06 9.76
N ALA A 152 -0.73 -8.94 10.87
CA ALA A 152 -0.21 -8.46 12.14
C ALA A 152 0.96 -9.32 12.67
N ASN A 153 0.80 -10.65 12.59
CA ASN A 153 1.87 -11.58 12.98
C ASN A 153 3.10 -11.44 12.08
N LYS A 154 2.92 -11.23 10.75
CA LYS A 154 4.03 -11.04 9.82
C LYS A 154 4.72 -9.70 10.00
N LEU A 155 3.99 -8.64 10.27
CA LEU A 155 4.54 -7.34 10.63
C LEU A 155 5.41 -7.44 11.90
N LYS A 156 4.88 -8.04 12.96
CA LYS A 156 5.62 -8.26 14.22
C LYS A 156 6.90 -9.06 14.00
N SER A 157 6.86 -10.12 13.18
CA SER A 157 8.03 -10.96 12.87
C SER A 157 9.10 -10.23 12.05
N ASN A 158 8.76 -9.10 11.45
CA ASN A 158 9.65 -8.25 10.64
C ASN A 158 9.96 -6.90 11.32
N SER A 159 9.93 -6.88 12.65
CA SER A 159 10.29 -5.69 13.46
C SER A 159 9.38 -4.48 13.21
N PHE A 160 8.09 -4.71 12.99
CA PHE A 160 7.08 -3.66 12.96
C PHE A 160 6.17 -3.72 14.17
N GLU A 161 5.86 -2.55 14.72
CA GLU A 161 4.80 -2.35 15.71
C GLU A 161 3.61 -1.65 15.03
N ILE A 162 2.41 -2.22 15.16
CA ILE A 162 1.19 -1.58 14.64
C ILE A 162 0.83 -0.43 15.57
N ILE A 163 0.84 0.78 15.04
CA ILE A 163 0.55 2.01 15.77
C ILE A 163 -0.84 2.58 15.48
N ASN A 164 -1.43 2.22 14.32
CA ASN A 164 -2.82 2.55 13.98
C ASN A 164 -3.46 1.43 13.17
N HIS A 165 -4.77 1.28 13.36
CA HIS A 165 -5.62 0.33 12.63
C HIS A 165 -6.96 1.00 12.31
N PHE A 166 -7.44 0.83 11.08
CA PHE A 166 -8.74 1.33 10.63
C PHE A 166 -9.49 0.24 9.89
N GLU A 167 -10.80 0.24 10.06
CA GLU A 167 -11.73 -0.56 9.27
C GLU A 167 -12.68 0.37 8.52
N LYS A 168 -12.87 0.12 7.22
CA LYS A 168 -13.75 0.88 6.35
C LYS A 168 -14.74 -0.07 5.68
N GLU A 169 -16.02 0.18 5.87
CA GLU A 169 -17.05 -0.56 5.17
C GLU A 169 -17.14 -0.05 3.72
N TYR A 170 -16.82 -0.92 2.77
CA TYR A 170 -16.90 -0.63 1.36
C TYR A 170 -18.13 -1.29 0.74
N ASN A 171 -19.01 -0.48 0.14
CA ASN A 171 -20.20 -0.96 -0.55
C ASN A 171 -19.84 -1.32 -2.01
N LYS A 172 -19.98 -2.61 -2.37
CA LYS A 172 -19.76 -3.09 -3.73
C LYS A 172 -20.94 -2.75 -4.64
N ARG A 173 -20.71 -2.77 -5.94
CA ARG A 173 -21.73 -2.47 -6.94
C ARG A 173 -22.90 -3.46 -6.94
N ASP A 174 -22.69 -4.68 -6.49
CA ASP A 174 -23.72 -5.73 -6.34
C ASP A 174 -24.54 -5.61 -5.05
N GLY A 175 -24.28 -4.58 -4.24
CA GLY A 175 -24.92 -4.32 -2.96
C GLY A 175 -24.33 -5.09 -1.78
N SER A 176 -23.35 -5.97 -1.99
CA SER A 176 -22.60 -6.61 -0.92
C SER A 176 -21.60 -5.63 -0.28
N LYS A 177 -21.13 -5.97 0.91
CA LYS A 177 -20.18 -5.17 1.67
C LYS A 177 -18.91 -5.94 1.91
N GLU A 178 -17.80 -5.24 1.90
CA GLU A 178 -16.49 -5.73 2.29
C GLU A 178 -15.89 -4.82 3.36
N ILE A 179 -15.09 -5.40 4.24
CA ILE A 179 -14.29 -4.61 5.19
C ILE A 179 -12.92 -4.42 4.59
N HIS A 180 -12.59 -3.17 4.36
CA HIS A 180 -11.25 -2.77 3.97
C HIS A 180 -10.48 -2.38 5.22
N THR A 181 -9.41 -3.10 5.48
CA THR A 181 -8.57 -2.91 6.66
C THR A 181 -7.32 -2.16 6.29
N ILE A 182 -6.97 -1.18 7.10
CA ILE A 182 -5.77 -0.38 6.96
C ILE A 182 -4.93 -0.55 8.23
N ILE A 183 -3.65 -0.84 8.05
CA ILE A 183 -2.66 -0.90 9.12
C ILE A 183 -1.62 0.17 8.86
N ILE A 184 -1.28 0.95 9.89
CA ILE A 184 -0.09 1.78 9.90
C ILE A 184 0.83 1.23 11.00
N ALA A 185 2.06 0.91 10.61
CA ALA A 185 3.05 0.32 11.50
C ALA A 185 4.34 1.12 11.48
N GLU A 186 5.03 1.16 12.59
CA GLU A 186 6.35 1.76 12.74
C GLU A 186 7.41 0.67 12.82
N LYS A 187 8.53 0.84 12.13
CA LYS A 187 9.67 -0.05 12.26
C LYS A 187 10.37 0.19 13.60
N ILE A 188 10.39 -0.83 14.45
CA ILE A 188 11.09 -0.85 15.72
C ILE A 188 12.52 -1.41 15.56
N TYR A 189 13.33 -1.27 16.60
CA TYR A 189 14.67 -1.88 16.66
C TYR A 189 14.59 -3.40 16.42
N SER A 190 15.49 -3.91 15.61
CA SER A 190 15.71 -5.36 15.42
C SER A 190 16.87 -5.83 16.27
#